data_60c37d414b2adc249654ed18cda49bec
#
_entry.id   60c37d414b2adc249654ed18cda49bec
#
_cell.length_a   1.000
_cell.length_b   1.000
_cell.length_c   1.000
_cell.angle_alpha   90.00
_cell.angle_beta   90.00
_cell.angle_gamma   90.00
#
_symmetry.space_group_name_H-M   'P 1'
#
loop_
_entity.id
_entity.type
_entity.pdbx_description
1 polymer ?
#
loop_
_entity_poly.entity_id
_entity_poly.type
_entity_poly.pdbx_seq_one_letter_code
_entity_poly.pdbx_strand_id
1 'polypeptide(L)'
;RGTKEEVEQANVEGKIVVTEGFLSRAYNEACVKQGALGIVAISQSRPYFDPLQIPWSGIWSRRRRGEADSDQPSTPKFGFLLPVREGDYLKQRLLRGEKIKVHAQVESKMESYELQDVVCHIPGTDPNAGEIIFSAHLFEGIVKQGANDNKSGSAGILEVARVLHTLIQEGRLPSPKRTIRFLWGPEFSGTGPWVQANKDIMEKTLCNINMDMVGEWLSLNKAFFCLMRTTYGNPHYINDVMENYYRFVGEGNRERIQVRGNIDKIPHRIVAPTGADEPFYYSIETHYGASDHEVFNDWGVQVPGVMMIAWPDQWYHTSGDRVNKSDPTQMRRVAVIGAAAAYTIANADDDMAVKIASEITSNGTRRLGHQFVVALEDLNSATVENFNDAYGMARTRIQAALINEKATLASVLEIAQNKQAIGSHIQAMQGTIDAIGNAHISALKVHMNAVAKRLNTKPAVIKLTDLEQKAAKIIPKQTAKVKSSGYRGYMEYITQVPREEREQYPYGLRDIGNSRELVLLVDGKNSVLDMKHLLDAQNERKSDLQAILNYLQILKLAGLVEM
;
A
#
# COMPACT_ATOMS: atom_id res chain seq x y z
N ARG A 1 -7.25 3.99 -30.55
CA ARG A 1 -6.58 3.54 -29.31
C ARG A 1 -5.07 3.84 -29.28
N GLY A 2 -4.49 4.29 -30.43
CA GLY A 2 -3.08 4.63 -30.53
C GLY A 2 -2.15 3.42 -30.49
N THR A 3 -2.59 2.29 -31.00
CA THR A 3 -1.73 1.13 -31.21
C THR A 3 -0.81 1.33 -32.41
N LYS A 4 0.25 0.54 -32.50
CA LYS A 4 1.19 0.61 -33.60
C LYS A 4 0.49 0.49 -34.95
N GLU A 5 -0.38 -0.50 -35.11
CA GLU A 5 -1.11 -0.81 -36.34
C GLU A 5 -2.05 0.34 -36.74
N GLU A 6 -2.80 0.91 -35.77
CA GLU A 6 -3.68 2.04 -36.03
C GLU A 6 -2.92 3.30 -36.48
N VAL A 7 -1.76 3.55 -35.89
CA VAL A 7 -0.92 4.71 -36.20
C VAL A 7 -0.26 4.54 -37.58
N GLU A 8 0.24 3.35 -37.91
CA GLU A 8 0.80 3.04 -39.23
C GLU A 8 -0.22 3.22 -40.35
N GLN A 9 -1.46 2.76 -40.15
CA GLN A 9 -2.55 2.90 -41.14
C GLN A 9 -3.00 4.36 -41.34
N ALA A 10 -2.88 5.21 -40.29
CA ALA A 10 -3.41 6.56 -40.32
C ALA A 10 -2.51 7.57 -41.06
N ASN A 11 -1.29 7.21 -41.46
CA ASN A 11 -0.30 8.11 -42.09
C ASN A 11 -0.20 9.46 -41.36
N VAL A 12 0.43 9.43 -40.20
CA VAL A 12 0.39 10.55 -39.22
C VAL A 12 1.50 11.58 -39.41
N GLU A 13 2.43 11.36 -40.31
CA GLU A 13 3.56 12.27 -40.56
C GLU A 13 3.07 13.70 -40.88
N GLY A 14 3.65 14.69 -40.20
CA GLY A 14 3.28 16.10 -40.37
C GLY A 14 1.88 16.50 -39.86
N LYS A 15 1.18 15.60 -39.16
CA LYS A 15 -0.18 15.84 -38.61
C LYS A 15 -0.18 15.90 -37.09
N ILE A 16 -1.24 16.46 -36.55
CA ILE A 16 -1.59 16.37 -35.11
C ILE A 16 -2.54 15.19 -34.95
N VAL A 17 -2.18 14.24 -34.08
CA VAL A 17 -2.94 13.01 -33.87
C VAL A 17 -3.93 13.20 -32.71
N VAL A 18 -5.20 12.85 -32.95
CA VAL A 18 -6.24 12.76 -31.88
C VAL A 18 -6.40 11.28 -31.50
N THR A 19 -6.33 10.97 -30.20
CA THR A 19 -6.41 9.61 -29.69
C THR A 19 -7.28 9.48 -28.45
N GLU A 20 -7.94 8.32 -28.29
CA GLU A 20 -8.60 7.88 -27.04
C GLU A 20 -7.71 6.92 -26.23
N GLY A 21 -6.50 6.64 -26.70
CA GLY A 21 -5.55 5.76 -26.04
C GLY A 21 -4.72 6.47 -24.97
N PHE A 22 -3.91 5.70 -24.27
CA PHE A 22 -2.95 6.27 -23.31
C PHE A 22 -1.97 7.22 -24.00
N LEU A 23 -1.92 8.46 -23.53
CA LEU A 23 -1.12 9.54 -24.11
C LEU A 23 0.31 9.12 -24.39
N SER A 24 1.03 8.53 -23.42
CA SER A 24 2.42 8.17 -23.56
C SER A 24 2.69 7.09 -24.62
N ARG A 25 1.78 6.10 -24.74
CA ARG A 25 1.88 5.07 -25.78
C ARG A 25 1.67 5.67 -27.15
N ALA A 26 0.56 6.37 -27.33
CA ALA A 26 0.19 6.97 -28.60
C ALA A 26 1.24 8.03 -29.04
N TYR A 27 1.80 8.79 -28.11
CA TYR A 27 2.89 9.72 -28.38
C TYR A 27 4.14 9.02 -28.91
N ASN A 28 4.57 7.93 -28.27
CA ASN A 28 5.73 7.19 -28.74
C ASN A 28 5.52 6.61 -30.14
N GLU A 29 4.36 6.03 -30.42
CA GLU A 29 4.09 5.45 -31.75
C GLU A 29 3.92 6.55 -32.82
N ALA A 30 3.15 7.59 -32.57
CA ALA A 30 2.84 8.61 -33.56
C ALA A 30 3.94 9.67 -33.69
N CYS A 31 4.38 10.27 -32.58
CA CYS A 31 5.27 11.43 -32.64
C CYS A 31 6.75 11.03 -32.71
N VAL A 32 7.16 10.05 -31.91
CA VAL A 32 8.58 9.64 -31.86
C VAL A 32 8.94 8.77 -33.06
N LYS A 33 8.12 7.78 -33.41
CA LYS A 33 8.45 6.80 -34.45
C LYS A 33 8.00 7.20 -35.86
N GLN A 34 6.87 7.94 -36.00
CA GLN A 34 6.24 8.19 -37.29
C GLN A 34 6.08 9.68 -37.65
N GLY A 35 6.73 10.58 -36.94
CA GLY A 35 6.88 11.97 -37.36
C GLY A 35 5.63 12.84 -37.21
N ALA A 36 4.63 12.45 -36.43
CA ALA A 36 3.52 13.33 -36.10
C ALA A 36 4.02 14.60 -35.38
N LEU A 37 3.38 15.76 -35.64
CA LEU A 37 3.76 17.05 -35.05
C LEU A 37 3.45 17.16 -33.57
N GLY A 38 2.37 16.52 -33.13
CA GLY A 38 1.92 16.53 -31.76
C GLY A 38 0.73 15.61 -31.55
N ILE A 39 0.24 15.55 -30.30
CA ILE A 39 -0.85 14.64 -29.93
C ILE A 39 -1.90 15.36 -29.09
N VAL A 40 -3.16 15.03 -29.31
CA VAL A 40 -4.31 15.41 -28.47
C VAL A 40 -4.97 14.13 -27.96
N ALA A 41 -4.97 13.93 -26.67
CA ALA A 41 -5.58 12.77 -26.06
C ALA A 41 -6.87 13.11 -25.31
N ILE A 42 -7.87 12.23 -25.46
CA ILE A 42 -9.18 12.28 -24.79
C ILE A 42 -9.37 11.10 -23.84
N SER A 43 -8.28 10.47 -23.47
CA SER A 43 -8.29 9.33 -22.57
C SER A 43 -8.64 9.74 -21.14
N GLN A 44 -9.61 9.04 -20.55
CA GLN A 44 -10.01 9.24 -19.17
C GLN A 44 -10.42 7.90 -18.54
N SER A 45 -10.03 7.69 -17.29
CA SER A 45 -10.34 6.45 -16.58
C SER A 45 -11.81 6.34 -16.16
N ARG A 46 -12.51 7.49 -15.96
CA ARG A 46 -13.89 7.55 -15.44
C ARG A 46 -14.74 8.56 -16.22
N PRO A 47 -14.93 8.34 -17.53
CA PRO A 47 -15.50 9.37 -18.43
C PRO A 47 -16.97 9.71 -18.15
N TYR A 48 -17.73 8.80 -17.56
CA TYR A 48 -19.15 8.97 -17.33
C TYR A 48 -19.49 9.68 -16.03
N PHE A 49 -18.51 9.87 -15.15
CA PHE A 49 -18.73 10.48 -13.86
C PHE A 49 -18.64 12.00 -13.91
N ASP A 50 -17.57 12.53 -14.48
CA ASP A 50 -17.36 13.94 -14.74
C ASP A 50 -16.74 14.14 -16.12
N PRO A 51 -17.54 14.41 -17.17
CA PRO A 51 -17.04 14.52 -18.53
C PRO A 51 -16.19 15.76 -18.80
N LEU A 52 -16.10 16.68 -17.83
CA LEU A 52 -15.30 17.90 -17.92
C LEU A 52 -13.93 17.79 -17.23
N GLN A 53 -13.70 16.75 -16.46
CA GLN A 53 -12.40 16.58 -15.80
C GLN A 53 -11.31 16.18 -16.81
N ILE A 54 -10.09 16.63 -16.53
CA ILE A 54 -8.88 16.32 -17.30
C ILE A 54 -8.02 15.40 -16.46
N PRO A 55 -7.63 14.22 -16.96
CA PRO A 55 -6.76 13.31 -16.20
C PRO A 55 -5.35 13.89 -16.11
N TRP A 56 -4.67 13.61 -14.99
CA TRP A 56 -3.24 13.82 -14.89
C TRP A 56 -2.50 12.85 -15.80
N SER A 57 -1.74 13.37 -16.72
CA SER A 57 -0.88 12.59 -17.62
C SER A 57 0.21 13.48 -18.19
N GLY A 58 1.28 12.90 -18.68
CA GLY A 58 2.40 13.64 -19.24
C GLY A 58 3.12 12.90 -20.34
N ILE A 59 3.88 13.68 -21.11
CA ILE A 59 4.87 13.20 -22.05
C ILE A 59 6.22 13.33 -21.35
N TRP A 60 6.76 12.19 -20.88
CA TRP A 60 8.02 12.15 -20.17
C TRP A 60 9.13 11.64 -21.09
N SER A 61 10.23 12.35 -21.19
CA SER A 61 11.45 11.80 -21.77
C SER A 61 11.94 10.68 -20.84
N ARG A 62 11.90 9.43 -21.30
CA ARG A 62 12.49 8.31 -20.57
C ARG A 62 14.01 8.35 -20.73
N ARG A 63 14.72 9.07 -19.86
CA ARG A 63 16.14 8.78 -19.65
C ARG A 63 16.24 7.40 -19.01
N ARG A 64 16.87 6.46 -19.68
CA ARG A 64 17.29 5.23 -19.01
C ARG A 64 18.42 5.59 -18.07
N ARG A 65 18.33 5.12 -16.84
CA ARG A 65 19.40 5.27 -15.83
C ARG A 65 20.69 4.66 -16.43
N GLY A 66 21.71 5.47 -16.67
CA GLY A 66 23.00 5.04 -17.22
C GLY A 66 23.28 5.42 -18.70
N GLU A 67 22.37 6.10 -19.40
CA GLU A 67 22.68 6.70 -20.70
C GLU A 67 23.48 7.99 -20.48
N ALA A 68 24.68 8.03 -21.08
CA ALA A 68 25.57 9.18 -20.98
C ALA A 68 24.96 10.43 -21.66
N ASP A 69 25.37 11.61 -21.20
CA ASP A 69 24.92 12.95 -21.63
C ASP A 69 25.09 13.29 -23.12
N SER A 70 25.45 12.32 -23.99
CA SER A 70 25.75 12.56 -25.39
C SER A 70 24.56 12.71 -26.33
N ASP A 71 23.38 12.24 -25.94
CA ASP A 71 22.15 12.47 -26.71
C ASP A 71 21.30 13.53 -26.03
N GLN A 72 21.35 14.76 -26.52
CA GLN A 72 20.37 15.78 -26.17
C GLN A 72 18.98 15.15 -26.36
N PRO A 73 18.12 15.17 -25.32
CA PRO A 73 16.77 14.69 -25.48
C PRO A 73 16.16 15.47 -26.64
N SER A 74 15.74 14.76 -27.68
CA SER A 74 14.99 15.39 -28.77
C SER A 74 13.90 16.24 -28.12
N THR A 75 13.86 17.53 -28.45
CA THR A 75 12.85 18.45 -27.91
C THR A 75 11.50 17.76 -28.01
N PRO A 76 10.81 17.48 -26.90
CA PRO A 76 9.55 16.76 -26.96
C PRO A 76 8.59 17.57 -27.81
N LYS A 77 7.92 16.88 -28.74
CA LYS A 77 6.81 17.47 -29.45
C LYS A 77 5.67 17.72 -28.43
N PHE A 78 4.73 18.58 -28.77
CA PHE A 78 3.67 18.94 -27.82
C PHE A 78 2.60 17.87 -27.66
N GLY A 79 1.90 17.90 -26.51
CA GLY A 79 0.70 17.12 -26.25
C GLY A 79 -0.32 17.91 -25.44
N PHE A 80 -1.60 17.67 -25.73
CA PHE A 80 -2.72 18.22 -24.97
C PHE A 80 -3.68 17.13 -24.54
N LEU A 81 -4.29 17.33 -23.36
CA LEU A 81 -5.38 16.52 -22.84
C LEU A 81 -6.68 17.32 -22.96
N LEU A 82 -7.71 16.72 -23.52
CA LEU A 82 -9.04 17.29 -23.57
C LEU A 82 -9.99 16.54 -22.61
N PRO A 83 -10.95 17.24 -21.98
CA PRO A 83 -12.06 16.59 -21.33
C PRO A 83 -12.84 15.74 -22.34
N VAL A 84 -13.44 14.64 -21.87
CA VAL A 84 -14.15 13.69 -22.77
C VAL A 84 -15.21 14.41 -23.61
N ARG A 85 -15.97 15.34 -23.03
CA ARG A 85 -17.00 16.09 -23.75
C ARG A 85 -16.45 16.87 -24.95
N GLU A 86 -15.37 17.61 -24.74
CA GLU A 86 -14.74 18.42 -25.78
C GLU A 86 -14.01 17.52 -26.81
N GLY A 87 -13.39 16.46 -26.32
CA GLY A 87 -12.71 15.48 -27.16
C GLY A 87 -13.66 14.71 -28.06
N ASP A 88 -14.80 14.26 -27.55
CA ASP A 88 -15.84 13.59 -28.33
C ASP A 88 -16.44 14.54 -29.40
N TYR A 89 -16.66 15.79 -29.06
CA TYR A 89 -17.09 16.77 -30.04
C TYR A 89 -16.08 16.91 -31.20
N LEU A 90 -14.81 17.05 -30.88
CA LEU A 90 -13.73 17.11 -31.88
C LEU A 90 -13.68 15.82 -32.72
N LYS A 91 -13.75 14.68 -32.10
CA LYS A 91 -13.74 13.35 -32.75
C LYS A 91 -14.92 13.22 -33.74
N GLN A 92 -16.13 13.59 -33.34
CA GLN A 92 -17.32 13.52 -34.21
C GLN A 92 -17.16 14.39 -35.46
N ARG A 93 -16.59 15.58 -35.34
CA ARG A 93 -16.28 16.44 -36.47
C ARG A 93 -15.27 15.80 -37.44
N LEU A 94 -14.22 15.23 -36.93
CA LEU A 94 -13.21 14.49 -37.72
C LEU A 94 -13.83 13.29 -38.45
N LEU A 95 -14.68 12.50 -37.76
CA LEU A 95 -15.36 11.34 -38.35
C LEU A 95 -16.33 11.74 -39.49
N ARG A 96 -16.87 12.96 -39.47
CA ARG A 96 -17.66 13.51 -40.58
C ARG A 96 -16.82 14.03 -41.74
N GLY A 97 -15.49 13.90 -41.66
CA GLY A 97 -14.55 14.31 -42.70
C GLY A 97 -14.23 15.81 -42.68
N GLU A 98 -14.54 16.51 -41.60
CA GLU A 98 -14.18 17.92 -41.46
C GLU A 98 -12.64 18.10 -41.43
N LYS A 99 -12.11 19.03 -42.23
CA LYS A 99 -10.71 19.43 -42.20
C LYS A 99 -10.50 20.46 -41.10
N ILE A 100 -9.91 20.05 -39.98
CA ILE A 100 -9.70 20.92 -38.82
C ILE A 100 -8.24 21.38 -38.80
N LYS A 101 -8.01 22.67 -38.71
CA LYS A 101 -6.70 23.25 -38.41
C LYS A 101 -6.71 23.77 -36.98
N VAL A 102 -5.64 23.51 -36.28
CA VAL A 102 -5.41 24.00 -34.91
C VAL A 102 -4.09 24.76 -34.85
N HIS A 103 -4.05 25.76 -33.98
CA HIS A 103 -2.82 26.42 -33.57
C HIS A 103 -2.46 25.93 -32.19
N ALA A 104 -1.25 25.38 -32.03
CA ALA A 104 -0.71 24.91 -30.76
C ALA A 104 0.50 25.78 -30.39
N GLN A 105 0.47 26.37 -29.22
CA GLN A 105 1.59 27.11 -28.63
C GLN A 105 1.92 26.50 -27.29
N VAL A 106 3.18 26.05 -27.12
CA VAL A 106 3.69 25.51 -25.87
C VAL A 106 5.02 26.20 -25.58
N GLU A 107 5.06 26.86 -24.44
CA GLU A 107 6.28 27.45 -23.90
C GLU A 107 6.68 26.63 -22.68
N SER A 108 7.81 25.95 -22.78
CA SER A 108 8.33 25.12 -21.70
C SER A 108 9.85 25.18 -21.65
N LYS A 109 10.40 24.97 -20.47
CA LYS A 109 11.83 25.01 -20.21
C LYS A 109 12.23 23.82 -19.34
N MET A 110 13.33 23.20 -19.70
CA MET A 110 13.97 22.20 -18.83
C MET A 110 15.01 22.91 -17.97
N GLU A 111 14.85 22.84 -16.68
CA GLU A 111 15.77 23.45 -15.71
C GLU A 111 16.22 22.42 -14.68
N SER A 112 17.40 22.63 -14.13
CA SER A 112 17.83 21.92 -12.92
C SER A 112 16.98 22.38 -11.75
N TYR A 113 16.46 21.45 -10.97
CA TYR A 113 15.62 21.73 -9.81
C TYR A 113 16.00 20.81 -8.65
N GLU A 114 15.97 21.34 -7.42
CA GLU A 114 16.18 20.58 -6.20
C GLU A 114 14.80 20.26 -5.59
N LEU A 115 14.55 18.98 -5.35
CA LEU A 115 13.41 18.55 -4.57
C LEU A 115 13.68 18.81 -3.09
N GLN A 116 12.66 19.27 -2.37
CA GLN A 116 12.77 19.62 -0.97
C GLN A 116 11.84 18.80 -0.11
N ASP A 117 12.34 18.31 1.01
CA ASP A 117 11.57 17.69 2.07
C ASP A 117 11.47 18.64 3.27
N VAL A 118 10.28 18.72 3.86
CA VAL A 118 10.05 19.46 5.10
C VAL A 118 9.95 18.47 6.24
N VAL A 119 10.69 18.70 7.31
CA VAL A 119 10.72 17.79 8.46
C VAL A 119 10.60 18.58 9.75
N CYS A 120 9.73 18.13 10.65
CA CYS A 120 9.71 18.59 12.04
C CYS A 120 9.46 17.43 12.99
N HIS A 121 9.62 17.64 14.30
CA HIS A 121 9.35 16.61 15.29
C HIS A 121 8.97 17.18 16.65
N ILE A 122 8.22 16.40 17.40
CA ILE A 122 7.98 16.57 18.83
C ILE A 122 9.00 15.67 19.54
N PRO A 123 9.98 16.22 20.26
CA PRO A 123 11.04 15.43 20.87
C PRO A 123 10.50 14.52 21.96
N GLY A 124 10.98 13.29 21.99
CA GLY A 124 10.74 12.36 23.09
C GLY A 124 11.63 12.70 24.30
N THR A 125 11.19 12.31 25.48
CA THR A 125 11.94 12.46 26.73
C THR A 125 13.08 11.44 26.87
N ASP A 126 13.03 10.33 26.11
CA ASP A 126 14.06 9.30 26.07
C ASP A 126 14.58 9.14 24.63
N PRO A 127 15.79 9.62 24.33
CA PRO A 127 16.36 9.58 22.98
C PRO A 127 16.65 8.16 22.46
N ASN A 128 16.61 7.16 23.36
CA ASN A 128 16.87 5.76 23.03
C ASN A 128 15.57 4.92 22.89
N ALA A 129 14.43 5.50 23.22
CA ALA A 129 13.16 4.77 23.18
C ALA A 129 12.60 4.54 21.77
N GLY A 130 13.20 5.16 20.75
CA GLY A 130 12.76 5.08 19.36
C GLY A 130 11.86 6.25 18.94
N GLU A 131 11.34 6.17 17.72
CA GLU A 131 10.45 7.21 17.19
C GLU A 131 9.34 6.65 16.29
N ILE A 132 8.30 7.45 16.10
CA ILE A 132 7.18 7.22 15.16
C ILE A 132 7.26 8.29 14.08
N ILE A 133 7.11 7.92 12.81
CA ILE A 133 7.16 8.85 11.70
C ILE A 133 5.80 8.94 11.01
N PHE A 134 5.26 10.16 10.91
CA PHE A 134 4.21 10.47 9.96
C PHE A 134 4.81 10.84 8.62
N SER A 135 4.21 10.37 7.53
CA SER A 135 4.53 10.82 6.17
C SER A 135 3.28 11.21 5.40
N ALA A 136 3.42 12.22 4.54
CA ALA A 136 2.42 12.58 3.54
C ALA A 136 3.13 13.33 2.42
N HIS A 137 2.83 13.00 1.16
CA HIS A 137 3.48 13.73 0.08
C HIS A 137 2.81 15.09 -0.16
N LEU A 138 3.64 16.07 -0.48
CA LEU A 138 3.24 17.47 -0.63
C LEU A 138 3.07 17.88 -2.10
N PHE A 139 3.89 17.31 -2.97
CA PHE A 139 3.89 17.62 -4.40
C PHE A 139 2.81 16.84 -5.14
N GLU A 140 2.13 17.52 -6.08
CA GLU A 140 1.07 16.97 -6.89
C GLU A 140 1.25 17.24 -8.39
N GLY A 141 0.55 16.43 -9.21
CA GLY A 141 0.60 16.54 -10.67
C GLY A 141 0.10 17.89 -11.23
N ILE A 142 0.47 18.17 -12.47
CA ILE A 142 0.37 19.52 -13.08
C ILE A 142 -1.06 20.02 -13.23
N VAL A 143 -2.03 19.15 -13.59
CA VAL A 143 -3.39 19.59 -13.98
C VAL A 143 -4.41 19.57 -12.84
N LYS A 144 -4.05 19.10 -11.66
CA LYS A 144 -4.92 18.94 -10.50
C LYS A 144 -4.56 19.92 -9.37
N GLN A 145 -5.55 20.30 -8.57
CA GLN A 145 -5.31 21.03 -7.33
C GLN A 145 -4.78 20.09 -6.24
N GLY A 146 -5.07 18.78 -6.35
CA GLY A 146 -4.61 17.78 -5.41
C GLY A 146 -5.19 17.95 -4.01
N ALA A 147 -6.48 18.30 -3.91
CA ALA A 147 -7.10 18.60 -2.61
C ALA A 147 -7.20 17.34 -1.74
N ASN A 148 -7.57 16.22 -2.34
CA ASN A 148 -7.53 14.92 -1.68
C ASN A 148 -6.16 14.28 -1.82
N ASP A 149 -5.62 14.20 -3.02
CA ASP A 149 -4.34 13.58 -3.36
C ASP A 149 -3.25 14.63 -3.66
N ASN A 150 -2.35 15.04 -2.71
CA ASN A 150 -2.42 14.62 -1.29
C ASN A 150 -2.30 15.81 -0.32
N LYS A 151 -2.92 16.96 -0.66
CA LYS A 151 -2.96 18.07 0.30
C LYS A 151 -3.75 17.73 1.56
N SER A 152 -4.71 16.77 1.46
CA SER A 152 -5.45 16.30 2.62
C SER A 152 -4.55 15.58 3.62
N GLY A 153 -3.69 14.67 3.17
CA GLY A 153 -2.71 14.01 4.03
C GLY A 153 -1.71 14.99 4.63
N SER A 154 -1.17 15.88 3.78
CA SER A 154 -0.25 16.93 4.22
C SER A 154 -0.84 17.85 5.29
N ALA A 155 -2.10 18.30 5.11
CA ALA A 155 -2.83 19.08 6.12
C ALA A 155 -3.16 18.25 7.36
N GLY A 156 -3.49 16.97 7.17
CA GLY A 156 -3.80 16.03 8.26
C GLY A 156 -2.64 15.87 9.23
N ILE A 157 -1.44 15.56 8.73
CA ILE A 157 -0.27 15.40 9.61
C ILE A 157 0.21 16.73 10.20
N LEU A 158 0.00 17.86 9.51
CA LEU A 158 0.27 19.19 10.07
C LEU A 158 -0.65 19.50 11.26
N GLU A 159 -1.95 19.18 11.14
CA GLU A 159 -2.90 19.36 12.23
C GLU A 159 -2.59 18.43 13.40
N VAL A 160 -2.19 17.19 13.15
CA VAL A 160 -1.72 16.26 14.19
C VAL A 160 -0.53 16.87 14.94
N ALA A 161 0.47 17.38 14.22
CA ALA A 161 1.64 18.04 14.81
C ALA A 161 1.25 19.24 15.68
N ARG A 162 0.39 20.10 15.13
CA ARG A 162 -0.09 21.31 15.82
C ARG A 162 -0.85 20.97 17.10
N VAL A 163 -1.80 20.03 17.02
CA VAL A 163 -2.64 19.66 18.18
C VAL A 163 -1.83 18.99 19.26
N LEU A 164 -0.99 18.02 18.95
CA LEU A 164 -0.14 17.35 19.94
C LEU A 164 0.84 18.34 20.58
N HIS A 165 1.49 19.19 19.79
CA HIS A 165 2.37 20.23 20.32
C HIS A 165 1.64 21.17 21.28
N THR A 166 0.46 21.67 20.88
CA THR A 166 -0.35 22.58 21.73
C THR A 166 -0.77 21.91 23.04
N LEU A 167 -1.28 20.69 22.99
CA LEU A 167 -1.73 19.98 24.20
C LEU A 167 -0.59 19.69 25.18
N ILE A 168 0.61 19.43 24.66
CA ILE A 168 1.82 19.22 25.47
C ILE A 168 2.27 20.56 26.09
N GLN A 169 2.30 21.64 25.31
CA GLN A 169 2.70 22.97 25.81
C GLN A 169 1.72 23.50 26.88
N GLU A 170 0.43 23.20 26.74
CA GLU A 170 -0.61 23.55 27.73
C GLU A 170 -0.60 22.63 28.96
N GLY A 171 0.25 21.61 29.02
CA GLY A 171 0.30 20.63 30.09
C GLY A 171 -0.92 19.69 30.17
N ARG A 172 -1.73 19.64 29.11
CA ARG A 172 -2.91 18.77 29.01
C ARG A 172 -2.53 17.34 28.63
N LEU A 173 -1.41 17.17 27.97
CA LEU A 173 -0.77 15.89 27.73
C LEU A 173 0.67 15.95 28.23
N PRO A 174 1.22 14.90 28.85
CA PRO A 174 2.64 14.82 29.16
C PRO A 174 3.48 14.77 27.87
N SER A 175 4.75 15.20 27.97
CA SER A 175 5.69 15.02 26.89
C SER A 175 5.84 13.54 26.53
N PRO A 176 5.85 13.16 25.26
CA PRO A 176 5.95 11.77 24.88
C PRO A 176 7.31 11.18 25.27
N LYS A 177 7.34 9.88 25.56
CA LYS A 177 8.59 9.16 25.82
C LYS A 177 9.44 9.03 24.55
N ARG A 178 8.78 8.75 23.40
CA ARG A 178 9.38 8.57 22.08
C ARG A 178 9.15 9.79 21.20
N THR A 179 10.08 10.07 20.31
CA THR A 179 9.94 11.16 19.34
C THR A 179 8.81 10.88 18.36
N ILE A 180 8.03 11.91 18.02
CA ILE A 180 7.04 11.85 16.94
C ILE A 180 7.52 12.79 15.84
N ARG A 181 7.90 12.25 14.69
CA ARG A 181 8.42 12.98 13.54
C ARG A 181 7.38 13.11 12.44
N PHE A 182 7.45 14.19 11.68
CA PHE A 182 6.58 14.49 10.55
C PHE A 182 7.44 14.80 9.34
N LEU A 183 7.11 14.18 8.21
CA LEU A 183 7.82 14.26 6.94
C LEU A 183 6.86 14.61 5.81
N TRP A 184 7.16 15.69 5.10
CA TRP A 184 6.50 16.10 3.86
C TRP A 184 7.52 16.19 2.75
N GLY A 185 7.25 15.59 1.62
CA GLY A 185 8.14 15.65 0.46
C GLY A 185 7.42 15.20 -0.81
N PRO A 186 8.09 15.27 -1.96
CA PRO A 186 7.58 14.62 -3.17
C PRO A 186 7.45 13.12 -2.98
N GLU A 187 6.33 12.54 -3.40
CA GLU A 187 6.04 11.12 -3.29
C GLU A 187 7.17 10.26 -3.86
N PHE A 188 7.64 9.26 -3.12
CA PHE A 188 8.80 8.40 -3.40
C PHE A 188 10.10 9.14 -3.71
N SER A 189 10.05 10.20 -4.52
CA SER A 189 11.24 10.91 -5.02
C SER A 189 11.89 11.84 -3.99
N GLY A 190 11.15 12.26 -2.96
CA GLY A 190 11.65 12.93 -1.77
C GLY A 190 11.85 11.94 -0.62
N THR A 191 10.78 11.23 -0.23
CA THR A 191 10.78 10.30 0.91
C THR A 191 11.87 9.23 0.79
N GLY A 192 12.10 8.66 -0.40
CA GLY A 192 13.12 7.64 -0.61
C GLY A 192 14.55 8.17 -0.34
N PRO A 193 15.00 9.26 -0.97
CA PRO A 193 16.29 9.90 -0.66
C PRO A 193 16.42 10.33 0.79
N TRP A 194 15.35 10.86 1.40
CA TRP A 194 15.37 11.23 2.81
C TRP A 194 15.63 10.02 3.71
N VAL A 195 14.90 8.92 3.52
CA VAL A 195 15.11 7.65 4.25
C VAL A 195 16.53 7.13 4.03
N GLN A 196 17.04 7.20 2.80
CA GLN A 196 18.40 6.79 2.48
C GLN A 196 19.48 7.62 3.16
N ALA A 197 19.25 8.92 3.32
CA ALA A 197 20.17 9.83 3.99
C ALA A 197 20.12 9.73 5.52
N ASN A 198 19.01 9.23 6.10
CA ASN A 198 18.75 9.19 7.55
C ASN A 198 18.62 7.74 8.07
N LYS A 199 19.56 6.86 7.70
CA LYS A 199 19.57 5.45 8.12
C LYS A 199 19.61 5.27 9.63
N ASP A 200 20.33 6.13 10.33
CA ASP A 200 20.44 6.18 11.79
C ASP A 200 19.09 6.48 12.46
N ILE A 201 18.24 7.29 11.80
CA ILE A 201 16.86 7.52 12.23
C ILE A 201 16.02 6.26 11.96
N MET A 202 16.17 5.65 10.78
CA MET A 202 15.42 4.43 10.43
C MET A 202 15.69 3.27 11.39
N GLU A 203 16.92 3.12 11.87
CA GLU A 203 17.30 2.11 12.87
C GLU A 203 16.57 2.25 14.22
N LYS A 204 16.09 3.45 14.53
CA LYS A 204 15.33 3.76 15.75
C LYS A 204 13.83 3.91 15.51
N THR A 205 13.40 3.92 14.26
CA THR A 205 12.00 4.10 13.91
C THR A 205 11.21 2.82 14.15
N LEU A 206 10.21 2.90 15.01
CA LEU A 206 9.33 1.79 15.34
C LEU A 206 8.30 1.54 14.23
N CYS A 207 7.70 2.61 13.71
CA CYS A 207 6.71 2.51 12.66
C CYS A 207 6.49 3.82 11.91
N ASN A 208 5.87 3.71 10.72
CA ASN A 208 5.41 4.81 9.91
C ASN A 208 3.88 4.82 9.82
N ILE A 209 3.28 6.00 9.88
CA ILE A 209 1.86 6.26 9.62
C ILE A 209 1.80 7.19 8.41
N ASN A 210 1.48 6.64 7.25
CA ASN A 210 1.33 7.40 6.03
C ASN A 210 -0.12 7.87 5.86
N MET A 211 -0.31 9.17 5.59
CA MET A 211 -1.61 9.74 5.27
C MET A 211 -1.63 10.16 3.82
N ASP A 212 -2.42 9.45 3.02
CA ASP A 212 -2.57 9.74 1.60
C ASP A 212 -4.04 9.66 1.19
N MET A 213 -4.56 10.74 0.58
CA MET A 213 -5.95 10.83 0.13
C MET A 213 -6.96 10.64 1.28
N VAL A 214 -6.81 11.39 2.35
CA VAL A 214 -7.58 11.18 3.59
C VAL A 214 -8.76 12.16 3.78
N GLY A 215 -8.91 13.14 2.89
CA GLY A 215 -9.85 14.25 3.08
C GLY A 215 -11.19 14.12 2.37
N GLU A 216 -11.42 13.07 1.65
CA GLU A 216 -12.55 12.92 0.76
C GLU A 216 -13.89 12.83 1.48
N TRP A 217 -14.93 13.41 0.89
CA TRP A 217 -16.31 13.19 1.32
C TRP A 217 -16.75 11.79 0.91
N LEU A 218 -16.73 10.86 1.85
CA LEU A 218 -16.84 9.42 1.60
C LEU A 218 -18.14 9.03 0.87
N SER A 219 -19.30 9.53 1.33
CA SER A 219 -20.58 9.17 0.69
C SER A 219 -20.75 9.80 -0.70
N LEU A 220 -20.24 11.01 -0.91
CA LEU A 220 -20.25 11.67 -2.21
C LEU A 220 -19.43 10.86 -3.23
N ASN A 221 -18.32 10.33 -2.80
CA ASN A 221 -17.41 9.54 -3.64
C ASN A 221 -17.70 8.04 -3.65
N LYS A 222 -18.61 7.57 -2.79
CA LYS A 222 -18.90 6.14 -2.56
C LYS A 222 -17.65 5.37 -2.11
N ALA A 223 -16.83 6.02 -1.30
CA ALA A 223 -15.57 5.53 -0.78
C ALA A 223 -15.68 4.98 0.64
N PHE A 224 -14.68 4.18 0.99
CA PHE A 224 -14.40 3.79 2.37
C PHE A 224 -13.09 4.42 2.81
N PHE A 225 -12.99 4.72 4.10
CA PHE A 225 -11.72 5.12 4.70
C PHE A 225 -10.97 3.86 5.12
N CYS A 226 -9.97 3.51 4.34
CA CYS A 226 -9.25 2.25 4.46
C CYS A 226 -8.01 2.41 5.34
N LEU A 227 -7.78 1.44 6.21
CA LEU A 227 -6.48 1.19 6.82
C LEU A 227 -5.79 0.08 6.04
N MET A 228 -4.73 0.43 5.30
CA MET A 228 -3.84 -0.55 4.69
C MET A 228 -2.83 -1.02 5.72
N ARG A 229 -2.87 -2.30 6.06
CA ARG A 229 -1.98 -2.92 7.05
C ARG A 229 -0.58 -3.15 6.49
N THR A 230 0.38 -3.43 7.35
CA THR A 230 1.70 -3.90 6.94
C THR A 230 1.63 -5.27 6.28
N THR A 231 2.66 -5.67 5.52
CA THR A 231 2.72 -6.99 4.87
C THR A 231 2.89 -8.11 5.90
N TYR A 232 2.62 -9.35 5.51
CA TYR A 232 2.93 -10.54 6.32
C TYR A 232 4.45 -10.74 6.52
N GLY A 233 5.27 -10.12 5.69
CA GLY A 233 6.73 -10.09 5.88
C GLY A 233 7.20 -9.01 6.87
N ASN A 234 6.29 -8.12 7.30
CA ASN A 234 6.58 -7.05 8.26
C ASN A 234 5.44 -6.91 9.29
N PRO A 235 5.06 -7.99 10.01
CA PRO A 235 3.96 -7.99 10.95
C PRO A 235 4.27 -7.12 12.18
N HIS A 236 3.33 -6.23 12.55
CA HIS A 236 3.61 -5.24 13.59
C HIS A 236 2.34 -4.82 14.35
N TYR A 237 2.48 -4.50 15.63
CA TYR A 237 1.40 -4.05 16.52
C TYR A 237 0.72 -2.75 16.07
N ILE A 238 1.37 -1.93 15.23
CA ILE A 238 0.78 -0.70 14.67
C ILE A 238 -0.56 -0.98 13.98
N ASN A 239 -0.67 -2.14 13.30
CA ASN A 239 -1.89 -2.57 12.64
C ASN A 239 -3.09 -2.57 13.58
N ASP A 240 -2.91 -3.13 14.77
CA ASP A 240 -3.99 -3.30 15.74
C ASP A 240 -4.27 -2.03 16.54
N VAL A 241 -3.23 -1.25 16.86
CA VAL A 241 -3.41 0.08 17.46
C VAL A 241 -4.24 0.97 16.52
N MET A 242 -3.90 1.01 15.24
CA MET A 242 -4.66 1.78 14.24
C MET A 242 -6.08 1.22 14.06
N GLU A 243 -6.24 -0.10 13.89
CA GLU A 243 -7.54 -0.75 13.75
C GLU A 243 -8.48 -0.40 14.91
N ASN A 244 -7.98 -0.38 16.14
CA ASN A 244 -8.79 -0.05 17.30
C ASN A 244 -9.28 1.40 17.28
N TYR A 245 -8.46 2.36 16.84
CA TYR A 245 -8.92 3.75 16.69
C TYR A 245 -9.89 3.93 15.52
N TYR A 246 -9.72 3.20 14.41
CA TYR A 246 -10.73 3.16 13.35
C TYR A 246 -12.07 2.65 13.87
N ARG A 247 -12.05 1.57 14.65
CA ARG A 247 -13.26 1.01 15.28
C ARG A 247 -13.86 1.96 16.29
N PHE A 248 -13.05 2.58 17.14
CA PHE A 248 -13.53 3.57 18.12
C PHE A 248 -14.32 4.69 17.45
N VAL A 249 -13.76 5.28 16.38
CA VAL A 249 -14.44 6.33 15.61
C VAL A 249 -15.67 5.77 14.89
N GLY A 250 -15.55 4.60 14.27
CA GLY A 250 -16.61 3.97 13.47
C GLY A 250 -17.78 3.50 14.32
N GLU A 251 -17.53 2.77 15.43
CA GLU A 251 -18.58 2.24 16.28
C GLU A 251 -19.28 3.34 17.08
N GLY A 252 -18.53 4.31 17.62
CA GLY A 252 -19.14 5.48 18.27
C GLY A 252 -20.07 6.26 17.34
N ASN A 253 -19.73 6.34 16.06
CA ASN A 253 -20.59 6.96 15.06
C ASN A 253 -21.82 6.08 14.69
N ARG A 254 -21.70 4.76 14.73
CA ARG A 254 -22.80 3.82 14.53
C ARG A 254 -23.78 3.85 15.69
N GLU A 255 -23.31 3.83 16.92
CA GLU A 255 -24.15 3.94 18.14
C GLU A 255 -25.01 5.18 18.11
N ARG A 256 -24.49 6.30 17.62
CA ARG A 256 -25.25 7.53 17.44
C ARG A 256 -26.49 7.35 16.56
N ILE A 257 -26.39 6.56 15.51
CA ILE A 257 -27.51 6.27 14.60
C ILE A 257 -28.52 5.34 15.27
N GLN A 258 -28.07 4.39 16.09
CA GLN A 258 -28.94 3.43 16.79
C GLN A 258 -29.71 4.06 17.94
N VAL A 259 -29.12 5.01 18.67
CA VAL A 259 -29.72 5.71 19.82
C VAL A 259 -30.55 6.92 19.37
N ARG A 260 -31.54 6.70 18.54
CA ARG A 260 -32.44 7.73 18.00
C ARG A 260 -32.87 8.77 19.06
N GLY A 261 -32.47 10.00 18.91
CA GLY A 261 -33.00 11.15 19.63
C GLY A 261 -32.24 11.59 20.89
N ASN A 262 -31.20 10.90 21.36
CA ASN A 262 -30.38 11.33 22.51
C ASN A 262 -28.96 11.68 22.10
N ILE A 263 -28.84 12.62 21.17
CA ILE A 263 -27.54 13.10 20.64
C ILE A 263 -26.60 13.58 21.76
N ASP A 264 -27.16 14.13 22.85
CA ASP A 264 -26.38 14.65 23.98
C ASP A 264 -25.69 13.57 24.84
N LYS A 265 -26.05 12.30 24.65
CA LYS A 265 -25.47 11.17 25.42
C LYS A 265 -24.40 10.41 24.69
N ILE A 266 -24.07 10.81 23.45
CA ILE A 266 -23.01 10.14 22.64
C ILE A 266 -21.67 10.79 22.99
N PRO A 267 -20.80 10.10 23.74
CA PRO A 267 -19.63 10.74 24.38
C PRO A 267 -18.53 11.14 23.40
N HIS A 268 -18.58 10.73 22.13
CA HIS A 268 -17.42 10.85 21.22
C HIS A 268 -17.78 11.32 19.80
N ARG A 269 -18.72 12.28 19.72
CA ARG A 269 -19.10 12.87 18.44
C ARG A 269 -17.94 13.62 17.81
N ILE A 270 -17.37 13.06 16.72
CA ILE A 270 -16.33 13.70 15.92
C ILE A 270 -16.94 14.19 14.61
N VAL A 271 -17.47 15.42 14.68
CA VAL A 271 -18.09 16.12 13.53
C VAL A 271 -17.57 17.55 13.52
N ALA A 272 -17.13 18.01 12.34
CA ALA A 272 -16.73 19.41 12.16
C ALA A 272 -17.95 20.30 11.92
N PRO A 273 -17.92 21.59 12.31
CA PRO A 273 -19.07 22.51 12.17
C PRO A 273 -19.57 22.67 10.72
N THR A 274 -18.67 22.54 9.74
CA THR A 274 -18.98 22.67 8.31
C THR A 274 -18.86 21.35 7.54
N GLY A 275 -18.64 20.24 8.25
CA GLY A 275 -18.47 18.92 7.65
C GLY A 275 -19.77 18.10 7.64
N ALA A 276 -19.73 16.96 6.98
CA ALA A 276 -20.82 16.01 6.93
C ALA A 276 -21.09 15.40 8.32
N ASP A 277 -22.38 15.21 8.63
CA ASP A 277 -22.83 14.51 9.84
C ASP A 277 -23.34 13.11 9.47
N GLU A 278 -22.48 12.30 8.91
CA GLU A 278 -22.79 10.97 8.41
C GLU A 278 -21.95 9.87 9.09
N PRO A 279 -22.34 8.59 8.93
CA PRO A 279 -21.54 7.47 9.41
C PRO A 279 -20.10 7.53 8.93
N PHE A 280 -19.20 6.96 9.73
CA PHE A 280 -17.82 6.76 9.30
C PHE A 280 -17.72 5.43 8.56
N TYR A 281 -17.70 5.51 7.24
CA TYR A 281 -17.52 4.36 6.36
C TYR A 281 -16.05 3.97 6.35
N TYR A 282 -15.69 2.90 7.04
CA TYR A 282 -14.31 2.46 7.11
C TYR A 282 -14.14 0.99 6.75
N SER A 283 -12.93 0.63 6.36
CA SER A 283 -12.51 -0.73 6.05
C SER A 283 -11.09 -0.98 6.55
N ILE A 284 -10.80 -2.21 6.94
CA ILE A 284 -9.46 -2.67 7.33
C ILE A 284 -8.99 -3.64 6.26
N GLU A 285 -7.98 -3.23 5.51
CA GLU A 285 -7.54 -3.93 4.32
C GLU A 285 -6.19 -4.62 4.54
N THR A 286 -5.90 -5.62 3.72
CA THR A 286 -4.56 -6.19 3.61
C THR A 286 -3.58 -5.15 3.05
N HIS A 287 -2.30 -5.45 3.10
CA HIS A 287 -1.29 -4.56 2.54
C HIS A 287 -1.54 -4.31 1.05
N TYR A 288 -1.47 -3.05 0.69
CA TYR A 288 -1.44 -2.57 -0.67
C TYR A 288 -0.40 -1.45 -0.77
N GLY A 289 0.40 -1.46 -1.84
CA GLY A 289 1.37 -0.40 -2.11
C GLY A 289 0.75 0.90 -2.62
N ALA A 290 1.53 1.63 -3.40
CA ALA A 290 1.14 2.84 -4.11
C ALA A 290 1.18 4.16 -3.34
N SER A 291 1.89 4.25 -2.20
CA SER A 291 2.25 5.50 -1.53
C SER A 291 3.51 5.35 -0.66
N ASP A 292 3.93 6.41 0.01
CA ASP A 292 5.21 6.51 0.72
C ASP A 292 5.44 5.48 1.84
N HIS A 293 4.39 4.85 2.39
CA HIS A 293 4.57 3.73 3.32
C HIS A 293 5.36 2.55 2.70
N GLU A 294 5.37 2.42 1.36
CA GLU A 294 6.23 1.45 0.66
C GLU A 294 7.71 1.73 0.84
N VAL A 295 8.10 2.99 1.01
CA VAL A 295 9.51 3.36 1.25
C VAL A 295 9.98 2.81 2.59
N PHE A 296 9.12 2.91 3.61
CA PHE A 296 9.40 2.41 4.95
C PHE A 296 9.34 0.87 5.00
N ASN A 297 8.37 0.26 4.33
CA ASN A 297 8.26 -1.21 4.22
C ASN A 297 9.30 -1.84 3.28
N ASP A 298 10.15 -1.06 2.61
CA ASP A 298 11.16 -1.60 1.67
C ASP A 298 12.12 -2.57 2.38
N TRP A 299 12.56 -3.61 1.66
CA TRP A 299 13.44 -4.64 2.20
C TRP A 299 14.77 -4.12 2.74
N GLY A 300 15.30 -3.03 2.17
CA GLY A 300 16.51 -2.37 2.67
C GLY A 300 16.28 -1.45 3.87
N VAL A 301 15.01 -1.14 4.21
CA VAL A 301 14.61 -0.22 5.30
C VAL A 301 13.97 -0.98 6.46
N GLN A 302 12.95 -1.78 6.18
CA GLN A 302 12.25 -2.68 7.12
C GLN A 302 11.61 -1.96 8.32
N VAL A 303 11.08 -0.75 8.10
CA VAL A 303 10.25 -0.04 9.07
C VAL A 303 8.79 -0.34 8.78
N PRO A 304 8.01 -0.91 9.73
CA PRO A 304 6.60 -1.19 9.53
C PRO A 304 5.81 0.08 9.21
N GLY A 305 5.22 0.16 8.02
CA GLY A 305 4.44 1.31 7.57
C GLY A 305 2.99 0.92 7.25
N VAL A 306 2.05 1.70 7.77
CA VAL A 306 0.62 1.62 7.45
C VAL A 306 0.20 2.82 6.62
N MET A 307 -0.86 2.65 5.82
CA MET A 307 -1.43 3.76 5.05
C MET A 307 -2.90 3.99 5.45
N MET A 308 -3.23 5.24 5.67
CA MET A 308 -4.60 5.74 5.82
C MET A 308 -5.01 6.34 4.48
N ILE A 309 -6.10 5.86 3.87
CA ILE A 309 -6.53 6.29 2.54
C ILE A 309 -8.05 6.20 2.38
N ALA A 310 -8.66 7.17 1.70
CA ALA A 310 -10.03 7.03 1.22
C ALA A 310 -10.03 6.45 -0.21
N TRP A 311 -10.73 5.33 -0.43
CA TRP A 311 -10.77 4.65 -1.71
C TRP A 311 -12.13 3.97 -1.96
N PRO A 312 -12.64 3.89 -3.22
CA PRO A 312 -12.12 4.50 -4.45
C PRO A 312 -12.34 6.01 -4.53
N ASP A 313 -11.51 6.71 -5.33
CA ASP A 313 -11.69 8.12 -5.62
C ASP A 313 -12.08 8.35 -7.10
N GLN A 314 -13.21 9.00 -7.32
CA GLN A 314 -13.76 9.25 -8.65
C GLN A 314 -13.05 10.41 -9.35
N TRP A 315 -12.37 11.26 -8.60
CA TRP A 315 -11.56 12.38 -9.10
C TRP A 315 -10.06 12.13 -9.03
N TYR A 316 -9.65 10.93 -8.63
CA TYR A 316 -8.25 10.54 -8.52
C TYR A 316 -7.45 10.87 -9.78
N HIS A 317 -6.34 11.57 -9.61
CA HIS A 317 -5.46 12.00 -10.69
C HIS A 317 -6.15 12.82 -11.78
N THR A 318 -7.09 13.70 -11.42
CA THR A 318 -7.78 14.56 -12.38
C THR A 318 -7.90 16.00 -11.88
N SER A 319 -8.24 16.93 -12.79
CA SER A 319 -8.57 18.31 -12.46
C SER A 319 -9.83 18.47 -11.60
N GLY A 320 -10.55 17.37 -11.36
CA GLY A 320 -11.73 17.32 -10.49
C GLY A 320 -11.40 17.16 -9.01
N ASP A 321 -10.17 16.79 -8.66
CA ASP A 321 -9.70 16.71 -7.28
C ASP A 321 -9.52 18.13 -6.69
N ARG A 322 -10.60 18.62 -6.08
CA ARG A 322 -10.73 19.98 -5.57
C ARG A 322 -11.31 19.98 -4.17
N VAL A 323 -11.04 21.07 -3.43
CA VAL A 323 -11.46 21.25 -2.04
C VAL A 323 -12.97 21.07 -1.79
N ASN A 324 -13.81 21.34 -2.80
CA ASN A 324 -15.27 21.13 -2.69
C ASN A 324 -15.69 19.65 -2.68
N LYS A 325 -14.74 18.72 -2.80
CA LYS A 325 -14.93 17.27 -2.65
C LYS A 325 -14.42 16.77 -1.29
N SER A 326 -13.77 17.65 -0.52
CA SER A 326 -13.25 17.33 0.81
C SER A 326 -14.29 17.55 1.89
N ASP A 327 -14.24 16.73 2.95
CA ASP A 327 -15.12 16.82 4.12
C ASP A 327 -14.32 17.16 5.39
N PRO A 328 -14.55 18.31 6.01
CA PRO A 328 -13.91 18.68 7.27
C PRO A 328 -14.14 17.68 8.41
N THR A 329 -15.28 17.00 8.44
CA THR A 329 -15.55 15.93 9.41
C THR A 329 -14.61 14.75 9.20
N GLN A 330 -14.42 14.32 7.95
CA GLN A 330 -13.49 13.26 7.62
C GLN A 330 -12.07 13.64 8.04
N MET A 331 -11.61 14.85 7.70
CA MET A 331 -10.30 15.36 8.10
C MET A 331 -10.12 15.35 9.63
N ARG A 332 -11.14 15.76 10.39
CA ARG A 332 -11.12 15.74 11.84
C ARG A 332 -11.01 14.32 12.40
N ARG A 333 -11.77 13.36 11.86
CA ARG A 333 -11.73 11.94 12.26
C ARG A 333 -10.35 11.34 12.01
N VAL A 334 -9.78 11.61 10.86
CA VAL A 334 -8.43 11.17 10.46
C VAL A 334 -7.37 11.70 11.42
N ALA A 335 -7.39 13.00 11.70
CA ALA A 335 -6.43 13.62 12.61
C ALA A 335 -6.53 13.03 14.03
N VAL A 336 -7.75 12.77 14.53
CA VAL A 336 -7.97 12.11 15.84
C VAL A 336 -7.39 10.69 15.85
N ILE A 337 -7.65 9.89 14.82
CA ILE A 337 -7.11 8.52 14.70
C ILE A 337 -5.59 8.54 14.70
N GLY A 338 -4.99 9.34 13.83
CA GLY A 338 -3.53 9.42 13.71
C GLY A 338 -2.86 9.92 14.98
N ALA A 339 -3.36 11.04 15.55
CA ALA A 339 -2.81 11.61 16.78
C ALA A 339 -2.90 10.64 17.97
N ALA A 340 -4.06 10.00 18.15
CA ALA A 340 -4.27 9.06 19.24
C ALA A 340 -3.38 7.81 19.11
N ALA A 341 -3.27 7.25 17.92
CA ALA A 341 -2.43 6.07 17.67
C ALA A 341 -0.95 6.38 17.93
N ALA A 342 -0.44 7.46 17.33
CA ALA A 342 0.96 7.85 17.50
C ALA A 342 1.29 8.19 18.96
N TYR A 343 0.40 8.94 19.64
CA TYR A 343 0.64 9.31 21.03
C TYR A 343 0.56 8.09 21.97
N THR A 344 -0.32 7.12 21.70
CA THR A 344 -0.39 5.85 22.44
C THR A 344 0.94 5.10 22.33
N ILE A 345 1.49 4.94 21.13
CA ILE A 345 2.77 4.25 20.92
C ILE A 345 3.93 5.07 21.52
N ALA A 346 3.89 6.40 21.35
CA ALA A 346 4.94 7.28 21.85
C ALA A 346 5.08 7.25 23.38
N ASN A 347 3.99 7.00 24.11
CA ASN A 347 3.98 6.92 25.57
C ASN A 347 3.88 5.49 26.13
N ALA A 348 3.86 4.47 25.27
CA ALA A 348 3.68 3.10 25.72
C ALA A 348 4.77 2.69 26.73
N ASP A 349 4.29 2.18 27.86
CA ASP A 349 5.01 1.48 28.91
C ASP A 349 4.61 0.00 28.95
N ASP A 350 5.03 -0.74 29.98
CA ASP A 350 4.71 -2.16 30.11
C ASP A 350 3.20 -2.43 30.29
N ASP A 351 2.48 -1.54 30.98
CA ASP A 351 1.02 -1.66 31.12
C ASP A 351 0.32 -1.47 29.78
N MET A 352 0.77 -0.51 28.97
CA MET A 352 0.24 -0.32 27.62
C MET A 352 0.65 -1.46 26.70
N ALA A 353 1.85 -2.01 26.84
CA ALA A 353 2.28 -3.19 26.07
C ALA A 353 1.37 -4.41 26.34
N VAL A 354 0.98 -4.65 27.60
CA VAL A 354 0.01 -5.71 27.97
C VAL A 354 -1.36 -5.44 27.32
N LYS A 355 -1.85 -4.19 27.33
CA LYS A 355 -3.12 -3.82 26.68
C LYS A 355 -3.07 -4.06 25.18
N ILE A 356 -2.01 -3.59 24.53
CA ILE A 356 -1.82 -3.78 23.07
C ILE A 356 -1.76 -5.28 22.72
N ALA A 357 -1.03 -6.11 23.49
CA ALA A 357 -0.99 -7.56 23.27
C ALA A 357 -2.38 -8.20 23.41
N SER A 358 -3.17 -7.76 24.39
CA SER A 358 -4.53 -8.24 24.59
C SER A 358 -5.46 -7.86 23.44
N GLU A 359 -5.33 -6.62 22.92
CA GLU A 359 -6.09 -6.14 21.77
C GLU A 359 -5.71 -6.86 20.48
N ILE A 360 -4.42 -7.12 20.26
CA ILE A 360 -3.95 -7.94 19.13
C ILE A 360 -4.58 -9.34 19.19
N THR A 361 -4.63 -9.94 20.38
CA THR A 361 -5.25 -11.26 20.58
C THR A 361 -6.73 -11.22 20.22
N SER A 362 -7.46 -10.20 20.69
CA SER A 362 -8.89 -10.02 20.38
C SER A 362 -9.14 -9.83 18.89
N ASN A 363 -8.40 -8.93 18.25
CA ASN A 363 -8.50 -8.67 16.82
C ASN A 363 -8.07 -9.88 15.99
N GLY A 364 -6.99 -10.55 16.38
CA GLY A 364 -6.49 -11.77 15.74
C GLY A 364 -7.51 -12.90 15.77
N THR A 365 -8.23 -13.05 16.88
CA THR A 365 -9.35 -14.01 16.98
C THR A 365 -10.42 -13.75 15.92
N ARG A 366 -10.80 -12.49 15.70
CA ARG A 366 -11.77 -12.13 14.65
C ARG A 366 -11.23 -12.39 13.24
N ARG A 367 -9.97 -12.04 12.99
CA ARG A 367 -9.31 -12.28 11.69
C ARG A 367 -9.19 -13.77 11.39
N LEU A 368 -8.81 -14.60 12.36
CA LEU A 368 -8.80 -16.06 12.22
C LEU A 368 -10.20 -16.62 11.92
N GLY A 369 -11.24 -16.10 12.60
CA GLY A 369 -12.64 -16.46 12.32
C GLY A 369 -13.05 -16.08 10.90
N HIS A 370 -12.67 -14.91 10.43
CA HIS A 370 -12.93 -14.49 9.04
C HIS A 370 -12.22 -15.40 8.03
N GLN A 371 -10.93 -15.70 8.24
CA GLN A 371 -10.19 -16.62 7.37
C GLN A 371 -10.79 -18.03 7.36
N PHE A 372 -11.37 -18.47 8.47
CA PHE A 372 -12.11 -19.74 8.52
C PHE A 372 -13.40 -19.69 7.68
N VAL A 373 -14.17 -18.59 7.71
CA VAL A 373 -15.36 -18.41 6.86
C VAL A 373 -14.99 -18.49 5.38
N VAL A 374 -13.96 -17.74 4.95
CA VAL A 374 -13.48 -17.77 3.56
C VAL A 374 -12.99 -19.17 3.17
N ALA A 375 -12.28 -19.86 4.06
CA ALA A 375 -11.84 -21.24 3.83
C ALA A 375 -13.01 -22.22 3.65
N LEU A 376 -14.14 -22.02 4.34
CA LEU A 376 -15.37 -22.82 4.14
C LEU A 376 -16.01 -22.51 2.78
N GLU A 377 -16.03 -21.24 2.35
CA GLU A 377 -16.56 -20.82 1.05
C GLU A 377 -15.74 -21.41 -0.10
N ASP A 378 -14.40 -21.37 -0.01
CA ASP A 378 -13.48 -22.01 -0.97
C ASP A 378 -13.80 -23.51 -1.13
N LEU A 379 -14.01 -24.22 -0.01
CA LEU A 379 -14.39 -25.64 -0.04
C LEU A 379 -15.78 -25.89 -0.57
N ASN A 380 -16.74 -25.02 -0.25
CA ASN A 380 -18.12 -25.19 -0.71
C ASN A 380 -18.26 -25.00 -2.23
N SER A 381 -17.43 -24.16 -2.82
CA SER A 381 -17.37 -23.92 -4.27
C SER A 381 -16.51 -24.93 -5.03
N ALA A 382 -15.82 -25.84 -4.34
CA ALA A 382 -14.94 -26.83 -4.96
C ALA A 382 -15.72 -27.85 -5.82
N THR A 383 -15.07 -28.26 -6.91
CA THR A 383 -15.49 -29.37 -7.77
C THR A 383 -14.65 -30.62 -7.47
N VAL A 384 -14.99 -31.77 -8.07
CA VAL A 384 -14.21 -33.01 -7.91
C VAL A 384 -12.75 -32.81 -8.37
N GLU A 385 -12.56 -32.06 -9.46
CA GLU A 385 -11.25 -31.85 -10.10
C GLU A 385 -10.31 -31.00 -9.24
N ASN A 386 -10.83 -29.97 -8.55
CA ASN A 386 -10.00 -29.04 -7.77
C ASN A 386 -10.09 -29.24 -6.25
N PHE A 387 -10.77 -30.27 -5.76
CA PHE A 387 -11.09 -30.45 -4.34
C PHE A 387 -9.88 -30.52 -3.44
N ASN A 388 -8.83 -31.25 -3.85
CA ASN A 388 -7.58 -31.33 -3.06
C ASN A 388 -6.89 -29.97 -2.96
N ASP A 389 -6.84 -29.23 -4.05
CA ASP A 389 -6.24 -27.90 -4.12
C ASP A 389 -7.02 -26.91 -3.28
N ALA A 390 -8.36 -26.92 -3.37
CA ALA A 390 -9.23 -26.05 -2.58
C ALA A 390 -9.04 -26.29 -1.09
N TYR A 391 -8.97 -27.54 -0.65
CA TYR A 391 -8.68 -27.87 0.75
C TYR A 391 -7.27 -27.44 1.17
N GLY A 392 -6.27 -27.63 0.31
CA GLY A 392 -4.91 -27.19 0.53
C GLY A 392 -4.84 -25.67 0.76
N MET A 393 -5.46 -24.89 -0.14
CA MET A 393 -5.51 -23.43 -0.04
C MET A 393 -6.27 -22.95 1.21
N ALA A 394 -7.45 -23.53 1.48
CA ALA A 394 -8.25 -23.20 2.65
C ALA A 394 -7.48 -23.41 3.97
N ARG A 395 -6.75 -24.52 4.06
CA ARG A 395 -5.89 -24.79 5.23
C ARG A 395 -4.71 -23.83 5.32
N THR A 396 -4.02 -23.58 4.21
CA THR A 396 -2.89 -22.65 4.13
C THR A 396 -3.29 -21.24 4.56
N ARG A 397 -4.46 -20.76 4.17
CA ARG A 397 -5.01 -19.46 4.56
C ARG A 397 -5.09 -19.30 6.08
N ILE A 398 -5.68 -20.29 6.79
CA ILE A 398 -5.78 -20.26 8.26
C ILE A 398 -4.39 -20.35 8.91
N GLN A 399 -3.50 -21.19 8.38
CA GLN A 399 -2.14 -21.34 8.91
C GLN A 399 -1.30 -20.07 8.72
N ALA A 400 -1.38 -19.42 7.57
CA ALA A 400 -0.68 -18.17 7.31
C ALA A 400 -1.17 -17.04 8.23
N ALA A 401 -2.49 -16.92 8.41
CA ALA A 401 -3.06 -15.98 9.37
C ALA A 401 -2.55 -16.25 10.80
N LEU A 402 -2.54 -17.50 11.22
CA LEU A 402 -2.03 -17.91 12.54
C LEU A 402 -0.56 -17.50 12.75
N ILE A 403 0.29 -17.72 11.75
CA ILE A 403 1.71 -17.31 11.79
C ILE A 403 1.81 -15.78 11.91
N ASN A 404 1.05 -15.05 11.10
CA ASN A 404 1.07 -13.59 11.09
C ASN A 404 0.59 -12.98 12.42
N GLU A 405 -0.48 -13.51 13.02
CA GLU A 405 -0.98 -13.02 14.31
C GLU A 405 0.03 -13.25 15.44
N LYS A 406 0.70 -14.39 15.45
CA LYS A 406 1.74 -14.67 16.44
C LYS A 406 2.96 -13.77 16.28
N ALA A 407 3.36 -13.48 15.04
CA ALA A 407 4.45 -12.56 14.75
C ALA A 407 4.07 -11.11 15.11
N THR A 408 2.84 -10.69 14.85
CA THR A 408 2.30 -9.39 15.29
C THR A 408 2.34 -9.25 16.81
N LEU A 409 1.96 -10.28 17.57
CA LEU A 409 2.09 -10.28 19.04
C LEU A 409 3.55 -10.14 19.48
N ALA A 410 4.48 -10.81 18.83
CA ALA A 410 5.90 -10.74 19.18
C ALA A 410 6.49 -9.33 19.01
N SER A 411 5.98 -8.53 18.08
CA SER A 411 6.47 -7.16 17.84
C SER A 411 6.24 -6.22 19.03
N VAL A 412 5.29 -6.53 19.92
CA VAL A 412 5.01 -5.72 21.13
C VAL A 412 6.24 -5.64 22.06
N LEU A 413 7.18 -6.57 21.96
CA LEU A 413 8.45 -6.51 22.72
C LEU A 413 9.30 -5.29 22.42
N GLU A 414 9.08 -4.61 21.29
CA GLU A 414 9.81 -3.39 20.92
C GLU A 414 9.53 -2.21 21.87
N ILE A 415 8.30 -2.13 22.37
CA ILE A 415 7.88 -1.06 23.29
C ILE A 415 8.00 -1.45 24.77
N ALA A 416 8.28 -2.73 25.07
CA ALA A 416 8.39 -3.25 26.43
C ALA A 416 9.71 -2.82 27.12
N GLN A 417 9.60 -2.40 28.37
CA GLN A 417 10.75 -2.13 29.25
C GLN A 417 11.20 -3.42 29.93
N ASN A 418 10.29 -4.13 30.58
CA ASN A 418 10.53 -5.45 31.16
C ASN A 418 10.25 -6.54 30.12
N LYS A 419 11.21 -6.77 29.24
CA LYS A 419 11.08 -7.76 28.13
C LYS A 419 10.79 -9.19 28.61
N GLN A 420 11.21 -9.56 29.81
CA GLN A 420 10.96 -10.89 30.35
C GLN A 420 9.50 -11.06 30.77
N ALA A 421 8.95 -10.13 31.54
CA ALA A 421 7.56 -10.21 32.00
C ALA A 421 6.59 -10.09 30.82
N ILE A 422 6.81 -9.12 29.93
CA ILE A 422 5.98 -8.92 28.74
C ILE A 422 6.11 -10.09 27.77
N GLY A 423 7.33 -10.65 27.60
CA GLY A 423 7.55 -11.85 26.77
C GLY A 423 6.76 -13.06 27.26
N SER A 424 6.68 -13.28 28.58
CA SER A 424 5.87 -14.35 29.16
C SER A 424 4.36 -14.13 28.89
N HIS A 425 3.88 -12.89 28.98
CA HIS A 425 2.50 -12.53 28.65
C HIS A 425 2.20 -12.77 27.18
N ILE A 426 3.07 -12.30 26.28
CA ILE A 426 2.96 -12.51 24.83
C ILE A 426 2.90 -14.00 24.50
N GLN A 427 3.75 -14.81 25.11
CA GLN A 427 3.74 -16.27 24.90
C GLN A 427 2.42 -16.91 25.31
N ALA A 428 1.82 -16.47 26.41
CA ALA A 428 0.49 -16.93 26.81
C ALA A 428 -0.60 -16.54 25.80
N MET A 429 -0.54 -15.30 25.27
CA MET A 429 -1.48 -14.83 24.23
C MET A 429 -1.27 -15.58 22.91
N GLN A 430 -0.04 -15.86 22.50
CA GLN A 430 0.24 -16.71 21.35
C GLN A 430 -0.32 -18.13 21.52
N GLY A 431 -0.28 -18.69 22.71
CA GLY A 431 -0.92 -19.98 23.04
C GLY A 431 -2.45 -19.93 22.83
N THR A 432 -3.09 -18.83 23.17
CA THR A 432 -4.52 -18.62 22.91
C THR A 432 -4.83 -18.57 21.41
N ILE A 433 -4.04 -17.84 20.64
CA ILE A 433 -4.16 -17.76 19.17
C ILE A 433 -3.94 -19.14 18.54
N ASP A 434 -2.94 -19.90 19.00
CA ASP A 434 -2.67 -21.29 18.55
C ASP A 434 -3.89 -22.20 18.79
N ALA A 435 -4.49 -22.12 19.97
CA ALA A 435 -5.66 -22.95 20.30
C ALA A 435 -6.85 -22.66 19.37
N ILE A 436 -7.12 -21.39 19.08
CA ILE A 436 -8.21 -20.95 18.18
C ILE A 436 -7.93 -21.37 16.73
N GLY A 437 -6.72 -21.12 16.22
CA GLY A 437 -6.34 -21.50 14.86
C GLY A 437 -6.41 -23.01 14.63
N ASN A 438 -5.94 -23.80 15.61
CA ASN A 438 -6.00 -25.26 15.55
C ASN A 438 -7.46 -25.78 15.61
N ALA A 439 -8.33 -25.12 16.38
CA ALA A 439 -9.76 -25.43 16.39
C ALA A 439 -10.40 -25.19 15.01
N HIS A 440 -10.09 -24.08 14.34
CA HIS A 440 -10.56 -23.80 12.98
C HIS A 440 -10.03 -24.81 11.96
N ILE A 441 -8.76 -25.19 12.01
CA ILE A 441 -8.18 -26.23 11.14
C ILE A 441 -8.90 -27.58 11.35
N SER A 442 -9.20 -27.93 12.60
CA SER A 442 -9.92 -29.14 12.93
C SER A 442 -11.35 -29.13 12.42
N ALA A 443 -12.07 -28.01 12.57
CA ALA A 443 -13.42 -27.82 12.03
C ALA A 443 -13.42 -27.83 10.49
N LEU A 444 -12.42 -27.23 9.85
CA LEU A 444 -12.25 -27.27 8.39
C LEU A 444 -12.10 -28.71 7.89
N LYS A 445 -11.36 -29.57 8.61
CA LYS A 445 -11.22 -30.99 8.27
C LYS A 445 -12.53 -31.74 8.37
N VAL A 446 -13.36 -31.45 9.38
CA VAL A 446 -14.71 -32.03 9.50
C VAL A 446 -15.58 -31.62 8.30
N HIS A 447 -15.56 -30.34 7.95
CA HIS A 447 -16.31 -29.80 6.80
C HIS A 447 -15.83 -30.40 5.47
N MET A 448 -14.51 -30.54 5.28
CA MET A 448 -13.92 -31.19 4.10
C MET A 448 -14.47 -32.60 3.91
N ASN A 449 -14.62 -33.40 4.98
CA ASN A 449 -15.21 -34.74 4.88
C ASN A 449 -16.68 -34.70 4.44
N ALA A 450 -17.45 -33.71 4.86
CA ALA A 450 -18.84 -33.52 4.42
C ALA A 450 -18.92 -33.14 2.93
N VAL A 451 -18.03 -32.24 2.49
CA VAL A 451 -17.94 -31.84 1.08
C VAL A 451 -17.50 -33.03 0.19
N ALA A 452 -16.55 -33.86 0.65
CA ALA A 452 -16.16 -35.08 -0.08
C ALA A 452 -17.33 -36.01 -0.31
N LYS A 453 -18.19 -36.22 0.70
CA LYS A 453 -19.43 -37.00 0.55
C LYS A 453 -20.39 -36.37 -0.45
N ARG A 454 -20.61 -35.07 -0.39
CA ARG A 454 -21.45 -34.32 -1.34
C ARG A 454 -20.98 -34.48 -2.78
N LEU A 455 -19.67 -34.42 -3.00
CA LEU A 455 -19.02 -34.53 -4.30
C LEU A 455 -18.85 -36.00 -4.74
N ASN A 456 -19.28 -36.97 -3.93
CA ASN A 456 -19.09 -38.41 -4.17
C ASN A 456 -17.62 -38.77 -4.45
N THR A 457 -16.68 -38.19 -3.66
CA THR A 457 -15.25 -38.42 -3.79
C THR A 457 -14.62 -38.81 -2.45
N LYS A 458 -13.35 -39.20 -2.48
CA LYS A 458 -12.58 -39.47 -1.26
C LYS A 458 -12.22 -38.16 -0.54
N PRO A 459 -12.04 -38.17 0.80
CA PRO A 459 -11.50 -37.05 1.53
C PRO A 459 -10.19 -36.54 0.92
N ALA A 460 -10.02 -35.22 0.89
CA ALA A 460 -8.82 -34.61 0.35
C ALA A 460 -7.58 -35.00 1.16
N VAL A 461 -6.49 -35.26 0.47
CA VAL A 461 -5.19 -35.58 1.07
C VAL A 461 -4.16 -34.60 0.55
N ILE A 462 -3.60 -33.80 1.48
CA ILE A 462 -2.50 -32.90 1.14
C ILE A 462 -1.20 -33.70 1.14
N LYS A 463 -0.61 -33.82 -0.04
CA LYS A 463 0.73 -34.39 -0.22
C LYS A 463 1.61 -33.36 -0.87
N LEU A 464 2.74 -33.07 -0.25
CA LEU A 464 3.74 -32.19 -0.85
C LEU A 464 4.36 -32.85 -2.09
N THR A 465 4.44 -32.12 -3.17
CA THR A 465 5.21 -32.49 -4.36
C THR A 465 6.70 -32.53 -4.03
N ASP A 466 7.51 -33.14 -4.90
CA ASP A 466 8.97 -33.19 -4.71
C ASP A 466 9.58 -31.79 -4.65
N LEU A 467 9.03 -30.83 -5.41
CA LEU A 467 9.45 -29.45 -5.40
C LEU A 467 9.11 -28.77 -4.07
N GLU A 468 7.91 -28.96 -3.54
CA GLU A 468 7.49 -28.44 -2.25
C GLU A 468 8.29 -29.05 -1.09
N GLN A 469 8.61 -30.34 -1.15
CA GLN A 469 9.47 -31.00 -0.16
C GLN A 469 10.90 -30.42 -0.15
N LYS A 470 11.43 -30.04 -1.32
CA LYS A 470 12.72 -29.33 -1.43
C LYS A 470 12.60 -27.92 -0.87
N ALA A 471 11.59 -27.17 -1.27
CA ALA A 471 11.36 -25.79 -0.84
C ALA A 471 11.15 -25.68 0.68
N ALA A 472 10.49 -26.66 1.31
CA ALA A 472 10.30 -26.74 2.75
C ALA A 472 11.60 -26.91 3.57
N LYS A 473 12.70 -27.30 2.92
CA LYS A 473 14.02 -27.46 3.56
C LYS A 473 14.95 -26.27 3.36
N ILE A 474 14.60 -25.34 2.47
CA ILE A 474 15.41 -24.17 2.18
C ILE A 474 14.90 -23.01 3.03
N ILE A 475 15.73 -22.49 3.92
CA ILE A 475 15.43 -21.36 4.80
C ILE A 475 16.35 -20.21 4.38
N PRO A 476 15.89 -19.28 3.51
CA PRO A 476 16.71 -18.20 3.04
C PRO A 476 16.89 -17.13 4.13
N LYS A 477 18.09 -16.58 4.22
CA LYS A 477 18.44 -15.52 5.17
C LYS A 477 19.04 -14.33 4.41
N GLN A 478 18.60 -13.14 4.74
CA GLN A 478 19.18 -11.91 4.17
C GLN A 478 20.60 -11.69 4.70
N THR A 479 21.48 -11.17 3.82
CA THR A 479 22.82 -10.74 4.20
C THR A 479 22.81 -9.30 4.72
N ALA A 480 23.90 -8.90 5.39
CA ALA A 480 24.06 -7.51 5.85
C ALA A 480 24.01 -6.48 4.70
N LYS A 481 24.30 -6.89 3.46
CA LYS A 481 24.20 -6.01 2.27
C LYS A 481 22.80 -5.44 2.06
N VAL A 482 21.75 -6.19 2.38
CA VAL A 482 20.37 -5.73 2.20
C VAL A 482 20.14 -4.48 3.03
N LYS A 483 20.32 -4.55 4.34
CA LYS A 483 20.08 -3.43 5.25
C LYS A 483 21.06 -2.28 5.03
N SER A 484 22.33 -2.56 4.76
CA SER A 484 23.32 -1.52 4.48
C SER A 484 23.07 -0.77 3.17
N SER A 485 22.39 -1.38 2.20
CA SER A 485 22.03 -0.74 0.94
C SER A 485 20.94 0.33 1.09
N GLY A 486 20.04 0.19 2.08
CA GLY A 486 18.92 1.08 2.32
C GLY A 486 17.86 1.02 1.22
N TYR A 487 17.04 2.07 1.10
CA TYR A 487 15.91 2.11 0.19
C TYR A 487 16.30 1.74 -1.25
N ARG A 488 15.80 0.60 -1.72
CA ARG A 488 16.04 0.04 -3.07
C ARG A 488 17.50 -0.16 -3.49
N GLY A 489 18.47 0.11 -2.61
CA GLY A 489 19.89 -0.02 -2.96
C GLY A 489 20.29 -1.47 -3.30
N TYR A 490 19.60 -2.46 -2.75
CA TYR A 490 19.80 -3.88 -3.09
C TYR A 490 19.51 -4.20 -4.58
N MET A 491 18.71 -3.39 -5.27
CA MET A 491 18.43 -3.58 -6.69
C MET A 491 19.68 -3.40 -7.57
N GLU A 492 20.64 -2.60 -7.14
CA GLU A 492 21.91 -2.42 -7.87
C GLU A 492 22.71 -3.72 -7.91
N TYR A 493 22.75 -4.47 -6.81
CA TYR A 493 23.42 -5.77 -6.78
C TYR A 493 22.74 -6.79 -7.69
N ILE A 494 21.41 -6.76 -7.81
CA ILE A 494 20.69 -7.62 -8.76
C ILE A 494 21.06 -7.29 -10.20
N THR A 495 21.21 -6.00 -10.53
CA THR A 495 21.59 -5.58 -11.90
C THR A 495 23.03 -5.90 -12.25
N GLN A 496 23.92 -6.05 -11.25
CA GLN A 496 25.32 -6.45 -11.44
C GLN A 496 25.49 -7.95 -11.75
N VAL A 497 24.49 -8.78 -11.46
CA VAL A 497 24.52 -10.20 -11.86
C VAL A 497 24.48 -10.27 -13.40
N PRO A 498 25.44 -10.95 -14.06
CA PRO A 498 25.50 -11.06 -15.51
C PRO A 498 24.16 -11.54 -16.11
N ARG A 499 23.78 -10.97 -17.25
CA ARG A 499 22.52 -11.31 -17.90
C ARG A 499 22.42 -12.81 -18.22
N GLU A 500 23.49 -13.41 -18.69
CA GLU A 500 23.58 -14.84 -19.03
C GLU A 500 23.33 -15.74 -17.80
N GLU A 501 23.79 -15.32 -16.62
CA GLU A 501 23.52 -16.05 -15.37
C GLU A 501 22.08 -15.89 -14.93
N ARG A 502 21.49 -14.68 -15.07
CA ARG A 502 20.06 -14.43 -14.72
C ARG A 502 19.11 -15.20 -15.62
N GLU A 503 19.43 -15.36 -16.89
CA GLU A 503 18.61 -16.08 -17.87
C GLU A 503 18.54 -17.60 -17.58
N GLN A 504 19.45 -18.15 -16.76
CA GLN A 504 19.38 -19.53 -16.28
C GLN A 504 18.28 -19.75 -15.25
N TYR A 505 17.79 -18.68 -14.62
CA TYR A 505 16.76 -18.69 -13.56
C TYR A 505 15.56 -17.83 -13.98
N PRO A 506 14.78 -18.26 -14.98
CA PRO A 506 13.67 -17.47 -15.50
C PRO A 506 12.54 -17.35 -14.47
N TYR A 507 11.98 -16.16 -14.34
CA TYR A 507 10.78 -15.87 -13.54
C TYR A 507 10.00 -14.70 -14.15
N GLY A 508 8.68 -14.74 -14.00
CA GLY A 508 7.82 -13.61 -14.29
C GLY A 508 7.46 -12.87 -12.99
N LEU A 509 7.43 -11.55 -13.01
CA LEU A 509 7.01 -10.77 -11.84
C LEU A 509 5.59 -11.13 -11.36
N ARG A 510 4.72 -11.54 -12.29
CA ARG A 510 3.37 -12.00 -11.96
C ARG A 510 3.36 -13.39 -11.36
N ASP A 511 4.34 -14.23 -11.70
CA ASP A 511 4.40 -15.62 -11.26
C ASP A 511 4.89 -15.73 -9.81
N ILE A 512 5.75 -14.80 -9.38
CA ILE A 512 6.23 -14.72 -8.00
C ILE A 512 5.31 -13.91 -7.07
N GLY A 513 4.13 -13.54 -7.55
CA GLY A 513 3.17 -12.72 -6.81
C GLY A 513 3.61 -11.26 -6.72
N ASN A 514 4.16 -10.85 -5.58
CA ASN A 514 4.74 -9.52 -5.37
C ASN A 514 6.18 -9.65 -4.87
N SER A 515 7.16 -9.26 -5.72
CA SER A 515 8.58 -9.41 -5.39
C SER A 515 9.00 -8.58 -4.17
N ARG A 516 8.40 -7.42 -3.94
CA ARG A 516 8.72 -6.55 -2.79
C ARG A 516 8.25 -7.19 -1.47
N GLU A 517 7.09 -7.82 -1.47
CA GLU A 517 6.56 -8.52 -0.30
C GLU A 517 7.27 -9.85 -0.07
N LEU A 518 7.60 -10.57 -1.16
CA LEU A 518 8.31 -11.84 -1.09
C LEU A 518 9.67 -11.69 -0.37
N VAL A 519 10.43 -10.65 -0.68
CA VAL A 519 11.77 -10.45 -0.08
C VAL A 519 11.71 -10.12 1.41
N LEU A 520 10.63 -9.48 1.88
CA LEU A 520 10.41 -9.24 3.31
C LEU A 520 10.20 -10.52 4.11
N LEU A 521 9.80 -11.62 3.47
CA LEU A 521 9.66 -12.93 4.10
C LEU A 521 11.02 -13.68 4.24
N VAL A 522 12.11 -13.12 3.70
CA VAL A 522 13.48 -13.68 3.82
C VAL A 522 14.07 -13.30 5.18
N ASP A 523 13.64 -13.99 6.22
CA ASP A 523 13.92 -13.65 7.63
C ASP A 523 14.85 -14.65 8.35
N GLY A 524 15.29 -15.71 7.65
CA GLY A 524 16.08 -16.80 8.25
C GLY A 524 15.28 -17.76 9.14
N LYS A 525 13.94 -17.71 9.07
CA LYS A 525 13.03 -18.58 9.84
C LYS A 525 12.04 -19.31 8.92
N ASN A 526 11.44 -18.58 7.99
CA ASN A 526 10.51 -19.13 7.03
C ASN A 526 11.24 -19.97 5.97
N SER A 527 10.76 -21.18 5.71
CA SER A 527 11.18 -21.93 4.51
C SER A 527 10.61 -21.26 3.24
N VAL A 528 11.18 -21.58 2.09
CA VAL A 528 10.64 -21.06 0.79
C VAL A 528 9.20 -21.49 0.59
N LEU A 529 8.79 -22.67 1.10
CA LEU A 529 7.39 -23.09 1.06
C LEU A 529 6.51 -22.26 1.98
N ASP A 530 6.98 -21.91 3.19
CA ASP A 530 6.25 -21.03 4.11
C ASP A 530 6.11 -19.63 3.52
N MET A 531 7.18 -19.09 2.91
CA MET A 531 7.14 -17.80 2.21
C MET A 531 6.08 -17.78 1.12
N LYS A 532 6.03 -18.83 0.28
CA LYS A 532 4.98 -18.97 -0.73
C LYS A 532 3.59 -18.99 -0.10
N HIS A 533 3.38 -19.75 0.95
CA HIS A 533 2.09 -19.89 1.63
C HIS A 533 1.63 -18.56 2.25
N LEU A 534 2.54 -17.82 2.89
CA LEU A 534 2.25 -16.50 3.46
C LEU A 534 1.89 -15.49 2.36
N LEU A 535 2.67 -15.46 1.28
CA LEU A 535 2.44 -14.57 0.15
C LEU A 535 1.12 -14.88 -0.57
N ASP A 536 0.83 -16.16 -0.83
CA ASP A 536 -0.40 -16.61 -1.47
C ASP A 536 -1.64 -16.26 -0.63
N ALA A 537 -1.55 -16.42 0.70
CA ALA A 537 -2.62 -16.09 1.62
C ALA A 537 -2.88 -14.57 1.71
N GLN A 538 -1.82 -13.76 1.75
CA GLN A 538 -1.93 -12.31 1.79
C GLN A 538 -2.53 -11.74 0.51
N ASN A 539 -2.09 -12.24 -0.66
CA ASN A 539 -2.47 -11.72 -1.96
C ASN A 539 -3.71 -12.42 -2.57
N GLU A 540 -4.26 -13.41 -1.88
CA GLU A 540 -5.37 -14.25 -2.34
C GLU A 540 -5.14 -14.85 -3.74
N ARG A 541 -3.88 -15.13 -4.05
CA ARG A 541 -3.43 -15.58 -5.37
C ARG A 541 -2.31 -16.60 -5.24
N LYS A 542 -2.39 -17.67 -6.04
CA LYS A 542 -1.30 -18.67 -6.14
C LYS A 542 -0.11 -18.11 -6.90
N SER A 543 1.07 -18.14 -6.27
CA SER A 543 2.37 -17.89 -6.90
C SER A 543 2.99 -19.18 -7.41
N ASP A 544 3.92 -19.08 -8.35
CA ASP A 544 4.68 -20.22 -8.86
C ASP A 544 5.92 -20.48 -8.01
N LEU A 545 6.00 -21.67 -7.41
CA LEU A 545 7.09 -22.05 -6.51
C LEU A 545 8.44 -22.11 -7.22
N GLN A 546 8.48 -22.56 -8.50
CA GLN A 546 9.72 -22.62 -9.24
C GLN A 546 10.23 -21.21 -9.58
N ALA A 547 9.32 -20.30 -9.93
CA ALA A 547 9.64 -18.89 -10.14
C ALA A 547 10.19 -18.22 -8.87
N ILE A 548 9.61 -18.50 -7.70
CA ILE A 548 10.13 -18.02 -6.41
C ILE A 548 11.54 -18.55 -6.16
N LEU A 549 11.78 -19.85 -6.34
CA LEU A 549 13.12 -20.45 -6.18
C LEU A 549 14.14 -19.83 -7.14
N ASN A 550 13.75 -19.60 -8.41
CA ASN A 550 14.59 -18.96 -9.40
C ASN A 550 14.94 -17.52 -8.99
N TYR A 551 13.97 -16.75 -8.53
CA TYR A 551 14.21 -15.39 -8.06
C TYR A 551 15.15 -15.35 -6.85
N LEU A 552 14.94 -16.22 -5.85
CA LEU A 552 15.83 -16.34 -4.70
C LEU A 552 17.25 -16.75 -5.10
N GLN A 553 17.40 -17.58 -6.14
CA GLN A 553 18.72 -17.94 -6.66
C GLN A 553 19.44 -16.73 -7.27
N ILE A 554 18.72 -15.84 -7.97
CA ILE A 554 19.29 -14.57 -8.45
C ILE A 554 19.70 -13.67 -7.28
N LEU A 555 18.90 -13.59 -6.21
CA LEU A 555 19.27 -12.84 -5.01
C LEU A 555 20.51 -13.42 -4.33
N LYS A 556 20.68 -14.74 -4.35
CA LYS A 556 21.89 -15.42 -3.87
C LYS A 556 23.12 -15.08 -4.71
N LEU A 557 23.00 -15.11 -6.04
CA LEU A 557 24.07 -14.68 -6.96
C LEU A 557 24.48 -13.23 -6.73
N ALA A 558 23.52 -12.36 -6.43
CA ALA A 558 23.76 -10.96 -6.05
C ALA A 558 24.40 -10.80 -4.65
N GLY A 559 24.53 -11.89 -3.89
CA GLY A 559 25.06 -11.87 -2.53
C GLY A 559 24.13 -11.22 -1.50
N LEU A 560 22.82 -11.18 -1.79
CA LEU A 560 21.79 -10.61 -0.92
C LEU A 560 21.15 -11.63 0.00
N VAL A 561 21.17 -12.90 -0.39
CA VAL A 561 20.55 -14.03 0.33
C VAL A 561 21.53 -15.18 0.47
N GLU A 562 21.53 -15.80 1.66
CA GLU A 562 22.15 -17.10 1.96
C GLU A 562 21.05 -18.18 1.97
N MET A 563 21.32 -19.34 1.30
CA MET A 563 20.39 -20.48 1.23
C MET A 563 21.14 -21.78 1.34
#